data_aa0b59d998fd848e3928d6c28cb008a3
#
_entry.id   aa0b59d998fd848e3928d6c28cb008a3
#
_cell.length_a   1.000
_cell.length_b   1.000
_cell.length_c   1.000
_cell.angle_alpha   90.00
_cell.angle_beta   90.00
_cell.angle_gamma   90.00
#
_symmetry.space_group_name_H-M   'P 1'
#
loop_
_entity.id
_entity.type
_entity.pdbx_description
1 polymer ?
#
loop_
_entity_poly.entity_id
_entity_poly.type
_entity_poly.pdbx_seq_one_letter_code
_entity_poly.pdbx_strand_id
1 'polypeptide(L)'
;MLKLRVTNETDRLKAVILGTAVSNGATPTLEEAYDPKSAEHIKAGTYPIEKDMVAEMDAFAAVLQKYGVQVYRPEIIRDCNQIFTRDIGFVIDDVFIKANILPDRQAEFQAIEYIVKQMNPDKVVTPPEEVHIEGGDVMPWNEHIFIGTYKGDDYKEQVTARTNMAGVAFIQKLFPHKKVKEFDLVKSKTEARDNALHLDCCFQPVGKNKAIIYKGGFRSEADYQYLVDIFGAENLFHIEREEMYEMNSNVFSISPEVVVSEKHFTRLNAWLRSQGFTVEEIPYSEISKQEGLLRCSTLPLLRDN
;
A
#
# COMPACT_ATOMS: atom_id res chain seq x y z
N MET A 1 6.85 4.65 -25.20
CA MET A 1 5.86 4.09 -24.28
C MET A 1 6.53 3.79 -22.94
N LEU A 2 5.88 4.11 -21.85
CA LEU A 2 6.35 3.80 -20.51
C LEU A 2 6.39 2.29 -20.31
N LYS A 3 7.54 1.76 -19.90
CA LYS A 3 7.72 0.32 -19.66
C LYS A 3 7.15 -0.06 -18.29
N LEU A 4 6.35 -1.11 -18.25
CA LEU A 4 5.80 -1.67 -17.02
C LEU A 4 6.43 -3.03 -16.74
N ARG A 5 6.79 -3.27 -15.48
CA ARG A 5 7.18 -4.59 -14.97
C ARG A 5 7.23 -4.58 -13.45
N VAL A 6 6.35 -5.30 -12.81
CA VAL A 6 6.35 -5.53 -11.36
C VAL A 6 6.00 -6.99 -11.11
N THR A 7 7.00 -7.81 -10.82
CA THR A 7 6.85 -9.25 -10.56
C THR A 7 6.87 -9.58 -9.08
N ASN A 8 7.42 -8.67 -8.26
CA ASN A 8 7.41 -8.76 -6.80
C ASN A 8 7.56 -7.38 -6.16
N GLU A 9 7.49 -7.33 -4.83
CA GLU A 9 7.53 -6.09 -4.04
C GLU A 9 8.95 -5.57 -3.78
N THR A 10 10.00 -6.35 -4.07
CA THR A 10 11.35 -6.07 -3.56
C THR A 10 12.45 -5.97 -4.61
N ASP A 11 12.22 -6.35 -5.85
CA ASP A 11 13.18 -6.14 -6.94
C ASP A 11 13.53 -4.68 -7.11
N ARG A 12 14.68 -4.39 -7.72
CA ARG A 12 15.19 -3.03 -7.87
C ARG A 12 14.19 -2.11 -8.56
N LEU A 13 13.72 -1.10 -7.84
CA LEU A 13 12.81 -0.09 -8.33
C LEU A 13 13.50 0.84 -9.34
N LYS A 14 12.88 1.05 -10.49
CA LYS A 14 13.34 1.94 -11.56
C LYS A 14 12.39 3.10 -11.80
N ALA A 15 11.09 2.87 -11.67
CA ALA A 15 10.08 3.90 -11.87
C ALA A 15 8.90 3.70 -10.91
N VAL A 16 8.39 4.80 -10.37
CA VAL A 16 7.30 4.82 -9.40
C VAL A 16 6.46 6.09 -9.57
N ILE A 17 5.16 6.00 -9.33
CA ILE A 17 4.33 7.16 -9.02
C ILE A 17 4.36 7.32 -7.50
N LEU A 18 4.84 8.46 -7.03
CA LEU A 18 4.79 8.87 -5.63
C LEU A 18 3.68 9.89 -5.48
N GLY A 19 2.78 9.69 -4.54
CA GLY A 19 1.68 10.61 -4.25
C GLY A 19 2.12 12.04 -3.91
N THR A 20 1.18 12.92 -3.66
CA THR A 20 1.46 14.30 -3.24
C THR A 20 0.52 14.73 -2.14
N ALA A 21 1.04 15.49 -1.19
CA ALA A 21 0.24 16.14 -0.14
C ALA A 21 -0.08 17.62 -0.46
N VAL A 22 0.39 18.13 -1.60
CA VAL A 22 0.12 19.51 -2.04
C VAL A 22 -1.36 19.66 -2.38
N SER A 23 -2.00 20.68 -1.84
CA SER A 23 -3.45 20.93 -2.00
C SER A 23 -4.32 19.79 -1.44
N ASN A 24 -3.90 19.24 -0.30
CA ASN A 24 -4.60 18.13 0.38
C ASN A 24 -6.01 18.51 0.88
N GLY A 25 -6.29 19.79 0.96
CA GLY A 25 -7.55 20.30 1.48
C GLY A 25 -7.54 20.56 3.00
N ALA A 26 -8.70 20.94 3.52
CA ALA A 26 -8.89 21.13 4.94
C ALA A 26 -8.96 19.78 5.68
N THR A 27 -8.80 19.82 7.02
CA THR A 27 -9.10 18.63 7.84
C THR A 27 -10.52 18.17 7.57
N PRO A 28 -10.75 16.90 7.19
CA PRO A 28 -12.09 16.39 6.92
C PRO A 28 -12.94 16.38 8.19
N THR A 29 -14.24 16.33 8.02
CA THR A 29 -15.17 16.06 9.13
C THR A 29 -15.13 14.58 9.51
N LEU A 30 -15.73 14.23 10.65
CA LEU A 30 -15.83 12.84 11.08
C LEU A 30 -16.65 11.97 10.11
N GLU A 31 -17.62 12.57 9.43
CA GLU A 31 -18.48 11.89 8.46
C GLU A 31 -17.74 11.60 7.14
N GLU A 32 -16.72 12.39 6.83
CA GLU A 32 -15.87 12.24 5.66
C GLU A 32 -14.67 11.31 5.90
N ALA A 33 -14.46 10.83 7.13
CA ALA A 33 -13.36 9.92 7.43
C ALA A 33 -13.62 8.52 6.85
N TYR A 34 -12.69 8.00 6.07
CA TYR A 34 -12.79 6.68 5.42
C TYR A 34 -12.23 5.53 6.26
N ASP A 35 -11.59 5.85 7.36
CA ASP A 35 -10.91 4.89 8.22
C ASP A 35 -10.94 5.35 9.68
N PRO A 36 -10.85 4.40 10.63
CA PRO A 36 -10.97 4.70 12.05
C PRO A 36 -9.79 5.48 12.63
N LYS A 37 -8.57 5.39 12.05
CA LYS A 37 -7.41 6.13 12.53
C LYS A 37 -7.51 7.61 12.20
N SER A 38 -7.90 7.95 10.97
CA SER A 38 -8.25 9.33 10.60
C SER A 38 -9.31 9.92 11.53
N ALA A 39 -10.40 9.16 11.79
CA ALA A 39 -11.45 9.59 12.69
C ALA A 39 -10.95 9.84 14.12
N GLU A 40 -10.04 9.00 14.63
CA GLU A 40 -9.40 9.18 15.96
C GLU A 40 -8.61 10.49 16.01
N HIS A 41 -7.77 10.77 15.00
CA HIS A 41 -6.96 11.98 14.94
C HIS A 41 -7.78 13.26 14.70
N ILE A 42 -8.89 13.18 13.94
CA ILE A 42 -9.84 14.29 13.78
C ILE A 42 -10.48 14.63 15.12
N LYS A 43 -10.97 13.63 15.86
CA LYS A 43 -11.57 13.82 17.21
C LYS A 43 -10.58 14.40 18.21
N ALA A 44 -9.32 13.96 18.14
CA ALA A 44 -8.26 14.41 19.03
C ALA A 44 -7.70 15.80 18.65
N GLY A 45 -8.06 16.37 17.49
CA GLY A 45 -7.48 17.60 16.97
C GLY A 45 -6.00 17.49 16.59
N THR A 46 -5.55 16.27 16.26
CA THR A 46 -4.17 15.93 15.89
C THR A 46 -4.02 15.47 14.44
N TYR A 47 -5.07 15.66 13.63
CA TYR A 47 -5.01 15.34 12.19
C TYR A 47 -3.88 16.14 11.52
N PRO A 48 -3.12 15.52 10.60
CA PRO A 48 -1.92 16.15 10.05
C PRO A 48 -2.25 17.39 9.22
N ILE A 49 -1.33 18.35 9.22
CA ILE A 49 -1.43 19.54 8.38
C ILE A 49 -0.62 19.37 7.07
N GLU A 50 -1.10 19.99 6.00
CA GLU A 50 -0.50 19.89 4.67
C GLU A 50 1.02 20.13 4.65
N LYS A 51 1.48 21.19 5.34
CA LYS A 51 2.91 21.55 5.39
C LYS A 51 3.80 20.41 5.88
N ASP A 52 3.37 19.70 6.92
CA ASP A 52 4.17 18.64 7.54
C ASP A 52 4.14 17.37 6.63
N MET A 53 2.99 17.05 6.06
CA MET A 53 2.86 15.97 5.10
C MET A 53 3.66 16.19 3.82
N VAL A 54 3.72 17.44 3.31
CA VAL A 54 4.55 17.79 2.15
C VAL A 54 6.02 17.57 2.47
N ALA A 55 6.49 17.97 3.64
CA ALA A 55 7.87 17.77 4.07
C ALA A 55 8.24 16.26 4.16
N GLU A 56 7.33 15.43 4.66
CA GLU A 56 7.51 13.98 4.69
C GLU A 56 7.56 13.35 3.29
N MET A 57 6.66 13.77 2.40
CA MET A 57 6.67 13.34 0.99
C MET A 57 7.94 13.74 0.26
N ASP A 58 8.46 14.95 0.53
CA ASP A 58 9.70 15.44 -0.09
C ASP A 58 10.93 14.67 0.42
N ALA A 59 10.95 14.31 1.72
CA ALA A 59 11.99 13.46 2.27
C ALA A 59 12.00 12.08 1.59
N PHE A 60 10.82 11.50 1.34
CA PHE A 60 10.72 10.23 0.62
C PHE A 60 11.15 10.36 -0.84
N ALA A 61 10.72 11.41 -1.53
CA ALA A 61 11.14 11.67 -2.91
C ALA A 61 12.67 11.79 -3.03
N ALA A 62 13.32 12.48 -2.08
CA ALA A 62 14.76 12.63 -2.03
C ALA A 62 15.49 11.28 -1.90
N VAL A 63 14.97 10.37 -1.06
CA VAL A 63 15.53 9.00 -0.94
C VAL A 63 15.36 8.23 -2.24
N LEU A 64 14.19 8.23 -2.86
CA LEU A 64 13.98 7.56 -4.15
C LEU A 64 14.96 8.07 -5.23
N GLN A 65 15.13 9.40 -5.32
CA GLN A 65 16.07 10.03 -6.26
C GLN A 65 17.54 9.68 -5.97
N LYS A 66 17.94 9.58 -4.70
CA LYS A 66 19.28 9.12 -4.27
C LYS A 66 19.63 7.75 -4.87
N TYR A 67 18.64 6.87 -5.01
CA TYR A 67 18.81 5.54 -5.61
C TYR A 67 18.56 5.50 -7.14
N GLY A 68 18.40 6.65 -7.78
CA GLY A 68 18.23 6.77 -9.23
C GLY A 68 16.86 6.30 -9.72
N VAL A 69 15.85 6.31 -8.87
CA VAL A 69 14.47 5.96 -9.24
C VAL A 69 13.85 7.12 -10.00
N GLN A 70 13.22 6.81 -11.14
CA GLN A 70 12.37 7.78 -11.85
C GLN A 70 11.07 7.97 -11.07
N VAL A 71 10.88 9.14 -10.49
CA VAL A 71 9.70 9.50 -9.71
C VAL A 71 8.75 10.33 -10.58
N TYR A 72 7.54 9.82 -10.78
CA TYR A 72 6.40 10.54 -11.33
C TYR A 72 5.54 11.07 -10.19
N ARG A 73 4.87 12.22 -10.41
CA ARG A 73 3.97 12.82 -9.41
C ARG A 73 2.59 13.02 -10.04
N PRO A 74 1.50 12.87 -9.27
CA PRO A 74 0.19 13.26 -9.76
C PRO A 74 0.12 14.74 -10.16
N GLU A 75 -0.72 15.08 -11.14
CA GLU A 75 -1.16 16.47 -11.34
C GLU A 75 -1.95 16.93 -10.11
N ILE A 76 -1.80 18.19 -9.72
CA ILE A 76 -2.45 18.70 -8.51
C ILE A 76 -3.93 18.93 -8.78
N ILE A 77 -4.77 18.19 -8.06
CA ILE A 77 -6.20 18.46 -7.94
C ILE A 77 -6.42 19.29 -6.69
N ARG A 78 -7.15 20.40 -6.84
CA ARG A 78 -7.40 21.31 -5.73
C ARG A 78 -8.24 20.64 -4.63
N ASP A 79 -7.81 20.82 -3.39
CA ASP A 79 -8.49 20.35 -2.17
C ASP A 79 -8.80 18.83 -2.22
N CYS A 80 -7.81 18.03 -2.72
CA CYS A 80 -7.94 16.60 -2.88
C CYS A 80 -6.75 15.88 -2.24
N ASN A 81 -7.02 14.87 -1.42
CA ASN A 81 -5.98 13.99 -0.88
C ASN A 81 -5.47 13.07 -2.01
N GLN A 82 -4.20 13.22 -2.37
CA GLN A 82 -3.55 12.47 -3.44
C GLN A 82 -2.28 11.75 -2.94
N ILE A 83 -2.21 11.50 -1.64
CA ILE A 83 -1.04 10.88 -1.00
C ILE A 83 -0.94 9.40 -1.39
N PHE A 84 -2.05 8.67 -1.35
CA PHE A 84 -2.07 7.21 -1.41
C PHE A 84 -2.29 6.66 -2.82
N THR A 85 -1.29 6.88 -3.68
CA THR A 85 -1.35 6.44 -5.09
C THR A 85 -1.36 4.92 -5.27
N ARG A 86 -1.00 4.15 -4.24
CA ARG A 86 -1.09 2.69 -4.25
C ARG A 86 -2.51 2.20 -4.50
N ASP A 87 -3.49 2.90 -3.94
CA ASP A 87 -4.86 2.43 -3.95
C ASP A 87 -5.55 2.61 -5.30
N ILE A 88 -5.16 3.66 -6.06
CA ILE A 88 -5.84 4.05 -7.30
C ILE A 88 -5.45 3.22 -8.54
N GLY A 89 -4.42 2.37 -8.41
CA GLY A 89 -3.99 1.45 -9.46
C GLY A 89 -2.72 0.70 -9.07
N PHE A 90 -2.43 -0.38 -9.77
CA PHE A 90 -1.26 -1.20 -9.51
C PHE A 90 -0.80 -1.93 -10.78
N VAL A 91 0.44 -2.41 -10.75
CA VAL A 91 1.04 -3.19 -11.85
C VAL A 91 1.31 -4.61 -11.38
N ILE A 92 0.89 -5.59 -12.19
CA ILE A 92 1.29 -6.99 -12.06
C ILE A 92 1.91 -7.42 -13.38
N ASP A 93 3.12 -7.97 -13.32
CA ASP A 93 3.95 -8.25 -14.49
C ASP A 93 4.09 -7.00 -15.37
N ASP A 94 3.50 -6.96 -16.56
CA ASP A 94 3.53 -5.82 -17.49
C ASP A 94 2.14 -5.18 -17.70
N VAL A 95 1.17 -5.50 -16.83
CA VAL A 95 -0.22 -5.02 -16.92
C VAL A 95 -0.50 -4.02 -15.81
N PHE A 96 -0.97 -2.84 -16.17
CA PHE A 96 -1.52 -1.86 -15.24
C PHE A 96 -3.01 -2.12 -15.05
N ILE A 97 -3.45 -2.20 -13.81
CA ILE A 97 -4.86 -2.33 -13.43
C ILE A 97 -5.31 -1.02 -12.77
N LYS A 98 -6.33 -0.37 -13.36
CA LYS A 98 -7.02 0.73 -12.72
C LYS A 98 -7.87 0.17 -11.57
N ALA A 99 -7.71 0.70 -10.37
CA ALA A 99 -8.53 0.27 -9.24
C ALA A 99 -9.96 0.87 -9.32
N ASN A 100 -10.95 0.09 -8.91
CA ASN A 100 -12.27 0.61 -8.54
C ASN A 100 -12.24 0.85 -7.03
N ILE A 101 -11.91 2.07 -6.67
CA ILE A 101 -11.79 2.55 -5.29
C ILE A 101 -13.12 3.10 -4.78
N LEU A 102 -13.14 3.53 -3.52
CA LEU A 102 -14.29 4.25 -2.95
C LEU A 102 -14.74 5.39 -3.88
N PRO A 103 -16.06 5.59 -4.07
CA PRO A 103 -16.59 6.64 -4.93
C PRO A 103 -16.05 8.03 -4.62
N ASP A 104 -15.89 8.37 -3.34
CA ASP A 104 -15.39 9.67 -2.88
C ASP A 104 -13.92 9.93 -3.27
N ARG A 105 -13.15 8.86 -3.58
CA ARG A 105 -11.76 8.92 -4.00
C ARG A 105 -11.55 8.84 -5.51
N GLN A 106 -12.59 8.61 -6.31
CA GLN A 106 -12.47 8.37 -7.76
C GLN A 106 -11.77 9.49 -8.53
N ALA A 107 -11.86 10.74 -8.06
CA ALA A 107 -11.18 11.88 -8.66
C ALA A 107 -9.65 11.74 -8.67
N GLU A 108 -9.08 11.04 -7.70
CA GLU A 108 -7.62 10.88 -7.55
C GLU A 108 -6.97 10.24 -8.80
N PHE A 109 -7.67 9.33 -9.48
CA PHE A 109 -7.15 8.69 -10.69
C PHE A 109 -6.89 9.68 -11.83
N GLN A 110 -7.69 10.73 -11.95
CA GLN A 110 -7.54 11.74 -13.01
C GLN A 110 -6.15 12.38 -12.97
N ALA A 111 -5.59 12.55 -11.78
CA ALA A 111 -4.28 13.15 -11.57
C ALA A 111 -3.11 12.34 -12.15
N ILE A 112 -3.29 11.05 -12.40
CA ILE A 112 -2.27 10.19 -12.99
C ILE A 112 -2.57 9.77 -14.44
N GLU A 113 -3.69 10.20 -15.01
CA GLU A 113 -4.08 9.83 -16.38
C GLU A 113 -3.00 10.19 -17.40
N TYR A 114 -2.30 11.31 -17.23
CA TYR A 114 -1.24 11.72 -18.15
C TYR A 114 -0.06 10.73 -18.16
N ILE A 115 0.17 10.01 -17.05
CA ILE A 115 1.17 8.93 -16.95
C ILE A 115 0.62 7.68 -17.62
N VAL A 116 -0.62 7.32 -17.32
CA VAL A 116 -1.30 6.14 -17.89
C VAL A 116 -1.38 6.23 -19.42
N LYS A 117 -1.62 7.41 -19.97
CA LYS A 117 -1.61 7.67 -21.43
C LYS A 117 -0.27 7.41 -22.11
N GLN A 118 0.83 7.31 -21.36
CA GLN A 118 2.15 6.95 -21.89
C GLN A 118 2.40 5.43 -21.91
N MET A 119 1.53 4.64 -21.26
CA MET A 119 1.60 3.18 -21.25
C MET A 119 1.09 2.58 -22.57
N ASN A 120 1.37 1.30 -22.79
CA ASN A 120 0.72 0.55 -23.88
C ASN A 120 -0.76 0.36 -23.54
N PRO A 121 -1.71 0.86 -24.35
CA PRO A 121 -3.14 0.76 -24.06
C PRO A 121 -3.63 -0.70 -23.94
N ASP A 122 -3.00 -1.65 -24.64
CA ASP A 122 -3.34 -3.08 -24.52
C ASP A 122 -2.92 -3.68 -23.16
N LYS A 123 -2.14 -2.96 -22.38
CA LYS A 123 -1.66 -3.33 -21.04
C LYS A 123 -2.32 -2.52 -19.93
N VAL A 124 -3.33 -1.72 -20.24
CA VAL A 124 -4.12 -0.96 -19.27
C VAL A 124 -5.50 -1.60 -19.16
N VAL A 125 -5.83 -2.11 -18.00
CA VAL A 125 -7.06 -2.84 -17.73
C VAL A 125 -7.93 -2.06 -16.75
N THR A 126 -9.20 -1.86 -17.10
CA THR A 126 -10.23 -1.31 -16.22
C THR A 126 -11.18 -2.45 -15.83
N PRO A 127 -11.26 -2.81 -14.54
CA PRO A 127 -12.19 -3.83 -14.08
C PRO A 127 -13.66 -3.41 -14.26
N PRO A 128 -14.61 -4.36 -14.36
CA PRO A 128 -16.04 -4.08 -14.26
C PRO A 128 -16.42 -3.41 -12.93
N GLU A 129 -17.58 -2.76 -12.89
CA GLU A 129 -18.04 -1.95 -11.74
C GLU A 129 -18.15 -2.76 -10.43
N GLU A 130 -18.58 -4.02 -10.53
CA GLU A 130 -18.72 -4.93 -9.38
C GLU A 130 -17.39 -5.45 -8.79
N VAL A 131 -16.29 -5.22 -9.50
CA VAL A 131 -14.95 -5.62 -9.06
C VAL A 131 -14.33 -4.50 -8.25
N HIS A 132 -14.40 -4.59 -6.92
CA HIS A 132 -13.70 -3.66 -6.03
C HIS A 132 -12.35 -4.26 -5.65
N ILE A 133 -11.27 -3.52 -5.93
CA ILE A 133 -9.91 -3.92 -5.61
C ILE A 133 -9.00 -2.70 -5.54
N GLU A 134 -8.35 -2.49 -4.40
CA GLU A 134 -7.37 -1.43 -4.19
C GLU A 134 -5.95 -2.01 -4.13
N GLY A 135 -4.97 -1.27 -4.64
CA GLY A 135 -3.60 -1.78 -4.75
C GLY A 135 -2.89 -2.01 -3.41
N GLY A 136 -3.39 -1.41 -2.31
CA GLY A 136 -2.91 -1.70 -0.96
C GLY A 136 -3.11 -3.16 -0.56
N ASP A 137 -4.14 -3.80 -1.10
CA ASP A 137 -4.45 -5.21 -0.91
C ASP A 137 -3.69 -6.16 -1.87
N VAL A 138 -3.03 -5.65 -2.92
CA VAL A 138 -2.45 -6.49 -3.97
C VAL A 138 -0.93 -6.51 -3.89
N MET A 139 -0.35 -7.69 -3.69
CA MET A 139 1.10 -7.90 -3.58
C MET A 139 1.57 -8.98 -4.54
N PRO A 140 2.14 -8.62 -5.70
CA PRO A 140 2.88 -9.57 -6.51
C PRO A 140 4.08 -10.14 -5.74
N TRP A 141 4.24 -11.45 -5.77
CA TRP A 141 5.38 -12.14 -5.16
C TRP A 141 5.83 -13.31 -6.03
N ASN A 142 6.58 -13.01 -7.09
CA ASN A 142 7.06 -13.96 -8.08
C ASN A 142 5.91 -14.75 -8.75
N GLU A 143 5.77 -16.04 -8.44
CA GLU A 143 4.66 -16.88 -8.95
C GLU A 143 3.33 -16.66 -8.22
N HIS A 144 3.34 -15.94 -7.09
CA HIS A 144 2.15 -15.68 -6.29
C HIS A 144 1.63 -14.26 -6.51
N ILE A 145 0.34 -14.08 -6.29
CA ILE A 145 -0.30 -12.79 -6.04
C ILE A 145 -1.05 -12.95 -4.72
N PHE A 146 -0.61 -12.22 -3.70
CA PHE A 146 -1.29 -12.15 -2.41
C PHE A 146 -2.32 -11.04 -2.46
N ILE A 147 -3.56 -11.32 -2.04
CA ILE A 147 -4.65 -10.35 -2.07
C ILE A 147 -5.33 -10.31 -0.70
N GLY A 148 -5.28 -9.14 -0.04
CA GLY A 148 -6.13 -8.86 1.10
C GLY A 148 -7.58 -8.70 0.65
N THR A 149 -8.53 -9.21 1.42
CA THR A 149 -9.96 -9.08 1.14
C THR A 149 -10.76 -9.09 2.43
N TYR A 150 -12.04 -8.88 2.31
CA TYR A 150 -12.99 -9.08 3.38
C TYR A 150 -14.15 -9.92 2.86
N LYS A 151 -14.40 -11.07 3.52
CA LYS A 151 -15.46 -12.02 3.11
C LYS A 151 -16.84 -11.69 3.70
N GLY A 152 -16.97 -10.56 4.41
CA GLY A 152 -18.23 -10.02 4.89
C GLY A 152 -18.84 -8.99 3.91
N ASP A 153 -19.49 -7.99 4.47
CA ASP A 153 -20.15 -6.93 3.71
C ASP A 153 -19.14 -6.07 2.93
N ASP A 154 -19.53 -5.57 1.75
CA ASP A 154 -18.72 -4.69 0.91
C ASP A 154 -18.67 -3.26 1.51
N TYR A 155 -17.87 -2.37 0.90
CA TYR A 155 -17.59 -1.02 1.41
C TYR A 155 -18.85 -0.17 1.69
N LYS A 156 -19.96 -0.45 1.04
CA LYS A 156 -21.23 0.25 1.29
C LYS A 156 -21.71 0.12 2.73
N GLU A 157 -21.55 -1.06 3.31
CA GLU A 157 -21.89 -1.39 4.70
C GLU A 157 -20.66 -1.39 5.60
N GLN A 158 -19.49 -1.74 5.04
CA GLN A 158 -18.20 -1.79 5.74
C GLN A 158 -17.17 -0.95 4.98
N VAL A 159 -17.12 0.36 5.23
CA VAL A 159 -16.25 1.31 4.48
C VAL A 159 -14.77 0.91 4.43
N THR A 160 -14.29 0.12 5.38
CA THR A 160 -12.91 -0.40 5.40
C THR A 160 -12.73 -1.69 4.59
N ALA A 161 -13.78 -2.25 4.01
CA ALA A 161 -13.73 -3.39 3.09
C ALA A 161 -13.48 -2.89 1.66
N ARG A 162 -12.20 -2.77 1.28
CA ARG A 162 -11.77 -2.12 0.03
C ARG A 162 -11.61 -3.09 -1.14
N THR A 163 -11.48 -4.38 -0.88
CA THR A 163 -11.33 -5.42 -1.90
C THR A 163 -12.30 -6.56 -1.62
N ASN A 164 -13.10 -6.90 -2.62
CA ASN A 164 -14.11 -7.96 -2.52
C ASN A 164 -13.68 -9.24 -3.27
N MET A 165 -14.44 -10.32 -3.11
CA MET A 165 -14.15 -11.61 -3.76
C MET A 165 -14.26 -11.55 -5.30
N ALA A 166 -15.07 -10.61 -5.85
CA ALA A 166 -15.09 -10.38 -7.30
C ALA A 166 -13.74 -9.85 -7.80
N GLY A 167 -13.06 -9.00 -7.00
CA GLY A 167 -11.70 -8.55 -7.26
C GLY A 167 -10.70 -9.70 -7.30
N VAL A 168 -10.76 -10.60 -6.32
CA VAL A 168 -9.90 -11.81 -6.29
C VAL A 168 -10.11 -12.67 -7.55
N ALA A 169 -11.37 -12.97 -7.88
CA ALA A 169 -11.70 -13.78 -9.07
C ALA A 169 -11.26 -13.11 -10.38
N PHE A 170 -11.38 -11.78 -10.46
CA PHE A 170 -10.93 -11.01 -11.61
C PHE A 170 -9.41 -11.13 -11.81
N ILE A 171 -8.61 -10.96 -10.78
CA ILE A 171 -7.14 -11.12 -10.85
C ILE A 171 -6.76 -12.56 -11.20
N GLN A 172 -7.40 -13.54 -10.62
CA GLN A 172 -7.13 -14.96 -10.94
C GLN A 172 -7.40 -15.27 -12.41
N LYS A 173 -8.47 -14.70 -12.99
CA LYS A 173 -8.79 -14.85 -14.40
C LYS A 173 -7.80 -14.11 -15.31
N LEU A 174 -7.35 -12.92 -14.89
CA LEU A 174 -6.41 -12.10 -15.67
C LEU A 174 -4.99 -12.68 -15.68
N PHE A 175 -4.57 -13.33 -14.58
CA PHE A 175 -3.25 -13.94 -14.43
C PHE A 175 -3.32 -15.46 -14.14
N PRO A 176 -3.82 -16.27 -15.10
CA PRO A 176 -4.04 -17.71 -14.87
C PRO A 176 -2.74 -18.51 -14.64
N HIS A 177 -1.59 -17.93 -14.95
CA HIS A 177 -0.26 -18.50 -14.74
C HIS A 177 0.29 -18.25 -13.33
N LYS A 178 -0.37 -17.40 -12.53
CA LYS A 178 0.02 -17.09 -11.16
C LYS A 178 -0.86 -17.80 -10.13
N LYS A 179 -0.29 -18.04 -8.97
CA LYS A 179 -1.02 -18.59 -7.81
C LYS A 179 -1.62 -17.43 -7.01
N VAL A 180 -2.90 -17.17 -7.19
CA VAL A 180 -3.62 -16.15 -6.41
C VAL A 180 -4.03 -16.74 -5.07
N LYS A 181 -3.63 -16.10 -3.97
CA LYS A 181 -4.04 -16.45 -2.61
C LYS A 181 -4.69 -15.23 -1.95
N GLU A 182 -5.96 -15.37 -1.58
CA GLU A 182 -6.70 -14.37 -0.81
C GLU A 182 -6.53 -14.57 0.69
N PHE A 183 -6.52 -13.46 1.42
CA PHE A 183 -6.45 -13.40 2.88
C PHE A 183 -7.64 -12.62 3.42
N ASP A 184 -8.42 -13.25 4.29
CA ASP A 184 -9.57 -12.59 4.94
C ASP A 184 -9.07 -11.74 6.12
N LEU A 185 -9.16 -10.40 5.98
CA LEU A 185 -8.60 -9.44 6.91
C LEU A 185 -9.60 -9.04 8.01
N VAL A 186 -9.06 -8.71 9.18
CA VAL A 186 -9.85 -8.12 10.27
C VAL A 186 -10.18 -6.68 9.91
N LYS A 187 -11.45 -6.31 9.98
CA LYS A 187 -11.96 -4.97 9.67
C LYS A 187 -12.70 -4.37 10.85
N SER A 188 -12.47 -3.10 11.10
CA SER A 188 -13.23 -2.32 12.08
C SER A 188 -13.54 -0.94 11.50
N LYS A 189 -14.74 -0.40 11.80
CA LYS A 189 -15.10 0.99 11.46
C LYS A 189 -14.72 1.99 12.54
N THR A 190 -14.42 1.51 13.75
CA THR A 190 -14.34 2.35 14.95
C THR A 190 -13.06 2.18 15.75
N GLU A 191 -12.37 1.05 15.60
CA GLU A 191 -11.15 0.75 16.34
C GLU A 191 -9.99 0.54 15.36
N ALA A 192 -9.12 1.54 15.26
CA ALA A 192 -7.99 1.54 14.32
C ALA A 192 -6.99 0.40 14.58
N ARG A 193 -6.82 0.02 15.86
CA ARG A 193 -5.90 -1.07 16.26
C ARG A 193 -6.41 -2.46 15.90
N ASP A 194 -7.69 -2.57 15.52
CA ASP A 194 -8.34 -3.82 15.09
C ASP A 194 -8.82 -3.71 13.62
N ASN A 195 -8.21 -2.79 12.85
CA ASN A 195 -8.50 -2.60 11.44
C ASN A 195 -7.25 -2.81 10.57
N ALA A 196 -7.20 -3.88 9.81
CA ALA A 196 -6.26 -4.02 8.70
C ALA A 196 -6.94 -3.47 7.44
N LEU A 197 -6.79 -2.16 7.18
CA LEU A 197 -7.46 -1.49 6.04
C LEU A 197 -7.13 -2.17 4.72
N HIS A 198 -5.86 -2.52 4.54
CA HIS A 198 -5.36 -3.31 3.43
C HIS A 198 -4.39 -4.39 3.93
N LEU A 199 -3.97 -5.29 3.04
CA LEU A 199 -2.98 -6.32 3.36
C LEU A 199 -1.65 -5.70 3.85
N ASP A 200 -1.23 -4.58 3.29
CA ASP A 200 0.00 -3.88 3.66
C ASP A 200 -0.04 -3.21 5.05
N CYS A 201 -1.21 -3.17 5.69
CA CYS A 201 -1.31 -2.78 7.10
C CYS A 201 -0.85 -3.88 8.06
N CYS A 202 -0.83 -5.14 7.62
CA CYS A 202 -0.50 -6.27 8.47
C CYS A 202 0.54 -7.24 7.88
N PHE A 203 0.95 -7.04 6.63
CA PHE A 203 1.92 -7.91 5.96
C PHE A 203 2.72 -7.15 4.90
N GLN A 204 4.04 -7.38 4.85
CA GLN A 204 4.92 -6.82 3.81
C GLN A 204 6.15 -7.70 3.60
N PRO A 205 6.36 -8.23 2.38
CA PRO A 205 7.63 -8.85 2.01
C PRO A 205 8.78 -7.83 2.00
N VAL A 206 9.96 -8.26 2.46
CA VAL A 206 11.21 -7.49 2.39
C VAL A 206 12.37 -8.40 1.97
N GLY A 207 13.28 -7.86 1.18
CA GLY A 207 14.40 -8.65 0.64
C GLY A 207 13.92 -9.78 -0.28
N LYS A 208 14.63 -10.88 -0.26
CA LYS A 208 14.35 -12.04 -1.15
C LYS A 208 13.38 -13.05 -0.55
N ASN A 209 13.37 -13.18 0.78
CA ASN A 209 12.65 -14.25 1.46
C ASN A 209 12.18 -13.90 2.88
N LYS A 210 12.18 -12.63 3.26
CA LYS A 210 11.73 -12.18 4.58
C LYS A 210 10.44 -11.39 4.48
N ALA A 211 9.71 -11.31 5.59
CA ALA A 211 8.52 -10.47 5.66
C ALA A 211 8.29 -9.91 7.06
N ILE A 212 7.54 -8.83 7.11
CA ILE A 212 6.98 -8.23 8.32
C ILE A 212 5.52 -8.68 8.39
N ILE A 213 5.06 -9.13 9.56
CA ILE A 213 3.71 -9.66 9.70
C ILE A 213 3.09 -9.33 11.06
N TYR A 214 1.81 -8.97 11.06
CA TYR A 214 0.94 -8.89 12.22
C TYR A 214 -0.12 -10.00 12.14
N LYS A 215 0.03 -11.02 13.00
CA LYS A 215 -0.90 -12.17 13.02
C LYS A 215 -2.36 -11.76 13.26
N GLY A 216 -2.59 -10.75 14.12
CA GLY A 216 -3.92 -10.26 14.45
C GLY A 216 -4.66 -9.55 13.30
N GLY A 217 -4.01 -9.28 12.17
CA GLY A 217 -4.65 -8.71 10.97
C GLY A 217 -5.44 -9.73 10.15
N PHE A 218 -5.26 -11.03 10.39
CA PHE A 218 -5.92 -12.12 9.67
C PHE A 218 -7.07 -12.70 10.49
N ARG A 219 -8.21 -12.91 9.86
CA ARG A 219 -9.38 -13.55 10.49
C ARG A 219 -9.21 -15.07 10.63
N SER A 220 -8.33 -15.67 9.84
CA SER A 220 -8.08 -17.11 9.82
C SER A 220 -6.64 -17.42 10.21
N GLU A 221 -6.47 -18.34 11.17
CA GLU A 221 -5.16 -18.90 11.50
C GLU A 221 -4.50 -19.59 10.29
N ALA A 222 -5.31 -20.19 9.42
CA ALA A 222 -4.83 -20.84 8.20
C ALA A 222 -4.23 -19.82 7.20
N ASP A 223 -4.73 -18.60 7.15
CA ASP A 223 -4.19 -17.53 6.31
C ASP A 223 -2.83 -17.07 6.82
N TYR A 224 -2.70 -16.87 8.12
CA TYR A 224 -1.40 -16.58 8.74
C TYR A 224 -0.41 -17.73 8.52
N GLN A 225 -0.81 -18.98 8.77
CA GLN A 225 0.05 -20.15 8.61
C GLN A 225 0.53 -20.33 7.17
N TYR A 226 -0.31 -20.01 6.17
CA TYR A 226 0.09 -20.03 4.77
C TYR A 226 1.31 -19.13 4.49
N LEU A 227 1.37 -17.95 5.09
CA LEU A 227 2.51 -17.05 4.96
C LEU A 227 3.74 -17.57 5.72
N VAL A 228 3.53 -18.16 6.90
CA VAL A 228 4.62 -18.84 7.64
C VAL A 228 5.22 -19.96 6.80
N ASP A 229 4.41 -20.75 6.13
CA ASP A 229 4.89 -21.87 5.30
C ASP A 229 5.68 -21.40 4.05
N ILE A 230 5.32 -20.24 3.49
CA ILE A 230 6.03 -19.68 2.32
C ILE A 230 7.35 -19.02 2.70
N PHE A 231 7.38 -18.25 3.79
CA PHE A 231 8.56 -17.45 4.16
C PHE A 231 9.49 -18.16 5.13
N GLY A 232 8.98 -19.12 5.90
CA GLY A 232 9.69 -19.72 7.05
C GLY A 232 9.54 -18.85 8.30
N ALA A 233 9.22 -19.45 9.44
CA ALA A 233 9.00 -18.72 10.69
C ALA A 233 10.20 -17.85 11.11
N GLU A 234 11.42 -18.31 10.83
CA GLU A 234 12.67 -17.61 11.14
C GLU A 234 12.92 -16.36 10.29
N ASN A 235 12.21 -16.22 9.18
CA ASN A 235 12.30 -15.08 8.27
C ASN A 235 11.21 -14.03 8.48
N LEU A 236 10.32 -14.25 9.45
CA LEU A 236 9.22 -13.35 9.75
C LEU A 236 9.55 -12.45 10.94
N PHE A 237 9.35 -11.15 10.74
CA PHE A 237 9.35 -10.19 11.83
C PHE A 237 7.91 -9.94 12.29
N HIS A 238 7.58 -10.38 13.49
CA HIS A 238 6.25 -10.19 14.05
C HIS A 238 6.15 -8.82 14.71
N ILE A 239 5.22 -8.01 14.23
CA ILE A 239 4.88 -6.73 14.85
C ILE A 239 3.71 -6.90 15.83
N GLU A 240 3.70 -6.04 16.85
CA GLU A 240 2.67 -5.99 17.87
C GLU A 240 1.47 -5.13 17.41
N ARG A 241 0.36 -5.19 18.15
CA ARG A 241 -0.89 -4.47 17.85
C ARG A 241 -0.67 -2.95 17.72
N GLU A 242 0.12 -2.34 18.63
CA GLU A 242 0.46 -0.92 18.56
C GLU A 242 1.39 -0.60 17.38
N GLU A 243 2.32 -1.50 17.06
CA GLU A 243 3.19 -1.34 15.88
C GLU A 243 2.40 -1.45 14.56
N MET A 244 1.36 -2.28 14.51
CA MET A 244 0.43 -2.33 13.38
C MET A 244 -0.33 -1.01 13.27
N TYR A 245 -0.87 -0.49 14.37
CA TYR A 245 -1.52 0.82 14.40
C TYR A 245 -0.57 1.94 13.91
N GLU A 246 0.72 1.91 14.27
CA GLU A 246 1.74 2.84 13.77
C GLU A 246 2.17 2.57 12.31
N MET A 247 1.60 1.56 11.65
CA MET A 247 1.88 1.19 10.26
C MET A 247 3.27 0.59 10.03
N ASN A 248 3.84 -0.13 11.01
CA ASN A 248 5.21 -0.69 10.92
C ASN A 248 5.39 -1.68 9.76
N SER A 249 4.35 -2.35 9.28
CA SER A 249 4.44 -3.21 8.09
C SER A 249 4.55 -2.42 6.78
N ASN A 250 4.08 -1.18 6.75
CA ASN A 250 3.94 -0.40 5.52
C ASN A 250 5.25 0.29 5.09
N VAL A 251 6.37 -0.42 5.21
CA VAL A 251 7.69 -0.01 4.69
C VAL A 251 7.75 -0.14 3.18
N PHE A 252 8.80 0.40 2.55
CA PHE A 252 8.95 0.34 1.10
C PHE A 252 10.34 -0.11 0.67
N SER A 253 10.42 -1.21 -0.08
CA SER A 253 11.68 -1.72 -0.64
C SER A 253 12.04 -1.01 -1.94
N ILE A 254 13.22 -0.40 -1.98
CA ILE A 254 13.83 0.15 -3.21
C ILE A 254 14.56 -0.96 -3.98
N SER A 255 15.14 -1.90 -3.25
CA SER A 255 15.79 -3.10 -3.80
C SER A 255 15.74 -4.22 -2.76
N PRO A 256 16.18 -5.45 -3.11
CA PRO A 256 16.29 -6.52 -2.12
C PRO A 256 17.18 -6.20 -0.90
N GLU A 257 18.05 -5.19 -1.02
CA GLU A 257 19.00 -4.80 0.04
C GLU A 257 18.64 -3.48 0.72
N VAL A 258 17.70 -2.68 0.16
CA VAL A 258 17.41 -1.31 0.62
C VAL A 258 15.94 -1.16 0.94
N VAL A 259 15.64 -0.84 2.19
CA VAL A 259 14.28 -0.60 2.70
C VAL A 259 14.17 0.83 3.23
N VAL A 260 13.15 1.55 2.80
CA VAL A 260 12.74 2.84 3.40
C VAL A 260 11.78 2.55 4.53
N SER A 261 12.03 3.13 5.69
CA SER A 261 11.26 2.92 6.91
C SER A 261 11.05 4.24 7.67
N GLU A 262 10.04 4.30 8.49
CA GLU A 262 9.81 5.44 9.38
C GLU A 262 10.84 5.42 10.52
N LYS A 263 11.40 6.59 10.85
CA LYS A 263 12.52 6.73 11.81
C LYS A 263 12.19 6.26 13.24
N HIS A 264 10.91 6.30 13.64
CA HIS A 264 10.48 5.90 14.99
C HIS A 264 10.26 4.38 15.13
N PHE A 265 10.31 3.60 14.04
CA PHE A 265 10.17 2.14 14.08
C PHE A 265 11.43 1.45 14.60
N THR A 266 11.86 1.82 15.80
CA THR A 266 13.19 1.46 16.34
C THR A 266 13.45 -0.05 16.37
N ARG A 267 12.47 -0.85 16.81
CA ARG A 267 12.59 -2.31 16.89
C ARG A 267 12.68 -2.95 15.48
N LEU A 268 11.82 -2.51 14.57
CA LEU A 268 11.83 -2.97 13.18
C LEU A 268 13.14 -2.56 12.47
N ASN A 269 13.54 -1.30 12.59
CA ASN A 269 14.76 -0.77 11.95
C ASN A 269 16.02 -1.49 12.45
N ALA A 270 16.08 -1.82 13.74
CA ALA A 270 17.16 -2.62 14.30
C ALA A 270 17.17 -4.04 13.74
N TRP A 271 16.00 -4.70 13.62
CA TRP A 271 15.89 -6.02 13.02
C TRP A 271 16.29 -5.98 11.54
N LEU A 272 15.80 -5.05 10.73
CA LEU A 272 16.18 -4.92 9.33
C LEU A 272 17.70 -4.82 9.17
N ARG A 273 18.37 -3.98 9.96
CA ARG A 273 19.85 -3.87 9.94
C ARG A 273 20.53 -5.16 10.35
N SER A 274 20.02 -5.88 11.34
CA SER A 274 20.55 -7.17 11.76
C SER A 274 20.45 -8.25 10.68
N GLN A 275 19.47 -8.08 9.77
CA GLN A 275 19.30 -8.95 8.60
C GLN A 275 20.12 -8.50 7.39
N GLY A 276 20.95 -7.46 7.52
CA GLY A 276 21.85 -6.97 6.47
C GLY A 276 21.24 -5.91 5.53
N PHE A 277 20.05 -5.40 5.83
CA PHE A 277 19.47 -4.33 5.01
C PHE A 277 20.12 -2.97 5.27
N THR A 278 20.25 -2.19 4.22
CA THR A 278 20.39 -0.73 4.33
C THR A 278 19.00 -0.15 4.62
N VAL A 279 18.85 0.51 5.76
CA VAL A 279 17.58 1.12 6.17
C VAL A 279 17.67 2.63 6.01
N GLU A 280 16.90 3.17 5.09
CA GLU A 280 16.73 4.61 4.90
C GLU A 280 15.60 5.08 5.82
N GLU A 281 15.97 5.66 6.93
CA GLU A 281 15.02 6.18 7.93
C GLU A 281 14.60 7.60 7.60
N ILE A 282 13.30 7.82 7.43
CA ILE A 282 12.73 9.14 7.14
C ILE A 282 11.57 9.45 8.10
N PRO A 283 11.24 10.74 8.30
CA PRO A 283 10.01 11.11 9.00
C PRO A 283 8.80 10.79 8.09
N TYR A 284 7.79 10.12 8.63
CA TYR A 284 6.54 9.81 7.92
C TYR A 284 5.34 9.64 8.89
N SER A 285 5.51 10.05 10.14
CA SER A 285 4.52 9.85 11.20
C SER A 285 3.28 10.75 11.07
N GLU A 286 3.38 11.89 10.38
CA GLU A 286 2.21 12.75 10.14
C GLU A 286 1.28 12.10 9.11
N ILE A 287 1.81 11.60 8.00
CA ILE A 287 1.03 10.86 6.99
C ILE A 287 0.42 9.60 7.59
N SER A 288 1.11 8.90 8.49
CA SER A 288 0.61 7.67 9.12
C SER A 288 -0.71 7.85 9.87
N LYS A 289 -1.03 9.05 10.31
CA LYS A 289 -2.30 9.38 10.98
C LYS A 289 -3.54 9.20 10.09
N GLN A 290 -3.33 9.04 8.78
CA GLN A 290 -4.37 8.76 7.78
C GLN A 290 -4.44 7.27 7.39
N GLU A 291 -3.98 6.37 8.25
CA GLU A 291 -3.98 4.91 8.06
C GLU A 291 -3.23 4.45 6.79
N GLY A 292 -2.17 5.18 6.40
CA GLY A 292 -1.29 4.82 5.29
C GLY A 292 0.13 5.32 5.54
N LEU A 293 1.13 4.71 4.91
CA LEU A 293 2.54 5.07 5.08
C LEU A 293 3.28 5.05 3.73
N LEU A 294 4.48 4.50 3.70
CA LEU A 294 5.41 4.55 2.58
C LEU A 294 4.94 3.73 1.38
N ARG A 295 4.49 2.48 1.62
CA ARG A 295 3.96 1.65 0.53
C ARG A 295 2.69 2.23 -0.05
N CYS A 296 1.76 2.67 0.78
CA CYS A 296 0.50 3.29 0.37
C CYS A 296 0.71 4.52 -0.51
N SER A 297 1.79 5.28 -0.25
CA SER A 297 2.11 6.50 -1.01
C SER A 297 2.75 6.24 -2.38
N THR A 298 2.97 4.98 -2.76
CA THR A 298 3.73 4.60 -3.95
C THR A 298 2.97 3.64 -4.85
N LEU A 299 3.08 3.83 -6.16
CA LEU A 299 2.64 2.90 -7.19
C LEU A 299 3.85 2.54 -8.07
N PRO A 300 4.52 1.41 -7.84
CA PRO A 300 5.63 0.97 -8.69
C PRO A 300 5.17 0.69 -10.12
N LEU A 301 5.94 1.19 -11.08
CA LEU A 301 5.70 0.98 -12.50
C LEU A 301 6.72 0.00 -13.11
N LEU A 302 7.95 0.09 -12.63
CA LEU A 302 9.05 -0.73 -13.15
C LEU A 302 9.99 -1.16 -12.03
N ARG A 303 10.16 -2.47 -11.91
CA ARG A 303 11.19 -3.12 -11.09
C ARG A 303 11.99 -4.07 -11.97
N ASP A 304 13.31 -4.07 -11.80
CA ASP A 304 14.24 -4.98 -12.48
C ASP A 304 14.73 -6.03 -11.49
N ASN A 305 14.89 -7.27 -11.98
CA ASN A 305 15.51 -8.36 -11.22
C ASN A 305 17.01 -8.10 -11.02
#